data_ae72984efdfdfd5f6fc71260b3cf4f6c
#
_entry.id   ae72984efdfdfd5f6fc71260b3cf4f6c
#
_cell.length_a   1.000
_cell.length_b   1.000
_cell.length_c   1.000
_cell.angle_alpha   90.00
_cell.angle_beta   90.00
_cell.angle_gamma   90.00
#
_symmetry.space_group_name_H-M   'P 1'
#
loop_
_entity.id
_entity.type
_entity.pdbx_description
1 polymer ?
#
loop_
_entity_poly.entity_id
_entity_poly.type
_entity_poly.pdbx_seq_one_letter_code
_entity_poly.pdbx_strand_id
1 'polypeptide(L)'
;MRFSPQRTLAAIVLLIATQTALAQAPKTVFLENLTWTEVRDEVAAGKTTIIIPIGGTEQSGPGIAVGKHNVRAMVLSQRIAEGLGNALVAPTIAYVPEGGYAPPTSHMRFPGTITIPDSVFEQMLESAANSFAVHGFRNIVFLGDHGGYQKDLLRVVAHLNKTWAGSAARAFVPPEYYEASSDGYAQILRQHGIREDEIGTHAGLADTSLQLAVAPQMVRLDRLRNGPKLGPADGVYGGDPRRSTAELGQLGVNAIVSRTVEALRKDTAGR
;
A
#
# COMPACT_ATOMS: atom_id res chain seq x y z
N MET A 1 46.77 31.37 -74.55
CA MET A 1 45.46 31.22 -73.93
C MET A 1 45.57 30.12 -72.91
N ARG A 2 45.55 30.47 -71.62
CA ARG A 2 45.57 29.50 -70.52
C ARG A 2 44.31 29.72 -69.65
N PHE A 3 43.44 28.78 -69.63
CA PHE A 3 42.24 28.77 -68.79
C PHE A 3 42.61 28.31 -67.35
N SER A 4 42.25 29.10 -66.36
CA SER A 4 42.37 28.77 -64.96
C SER A 4 41.07 28.13 -64.48
N PRO A 5 41.07 27.00 -63.75
CA PRO A 5 39.84 26.44 -63.17
C PRO A 5 39.57 27.06 -61.79
N GLN A 6 38.42 27.73 -61.70
CA GLN A 6 37.88 28.18 -60.41
C GLN A 6 37.46 26.97 -59.57
N ARG A 7 38.05 26.83 -58.37
CA ARG A 7 37.63 25.84 -57.41
C ARG A 7 36.52 26.44 -56.56
N THR A 8 35.30 25.91 -56.76
CA THR A 8 34.15 26.21 -55.92
C THR A 8 34.25 25.37 -54.65
N LEU A 9 34.50 26.00 -53.47
CA LEU A 9 34.41 25.36 -52.19
C LEU A 9 32.95 25.32 -51.72
N ALA A 10 32.34 24.15 -51.70
CA ALA A 10 31.01 23.93 -51.10
C ALA A 10 31.20 23.72 -49.59
N ALA A 11 30.78 24.70 -48.79
CA ALA A 11 30.73 24.55 -47.33
C ALA A 11 29.48 23.73 -46.94
N ILE A 12 29.70 22.50 -46.46
CA ILE A 12 28.65 21.67 -45.88
C ILE A 12 28.50 22.14 -44.43
N VAL A 13 27.43 22.87 -44.12
CA VAL A 13 27.03 23.21 -42.77
C VAL A 13 26.28 21.99 -42.20
N LEU A 14 26.97 21.25 -41.30
CA LEU A 14 26.40 20.16 -40.56
C LEU A 14 25.56 20.73 -39.41
N LEU A 15 24.23 20.81 -39.57
CA LEU A 15 23.31 21.11 -38.46
C LEU A 15 23.26 19.89 -37.53
N ILE A 16 24.02 19.94 -36.45
CA ILE A 16 23.86 19.01 -35.32
C ILE A 16 22.59 19.43 -34.56
N ALA A 17 21.46 18.80 -34.89
CA ALA A 17 20.26 18.88 -34.05
C ALA A 17 20.55 18.13 -32.75
N THR A 18 20.93 18.86 -31.69
CA THR A 18 20.94 18.32 -30.32
C THR A 18 19.49 18.06 -29.92
N GLN A 19 19.04 16.83 -30.12
CA GLN A 19 17.82 16.36 -29.47
C GLN A 19 18.12 16.32 -27.96
N THR A 20 17.70 17.35 -27.25
CA THR A 20 17.55 17.26 -25.80
C THR A 20 16.47 16.18 -25.56
N ALA A 21 16.91 14.96 -25.23
CA ALA A 21 16.00 13.96 -24.72
C ALA A 21 15.43 14.52 -23.40
N LEU A 22 14.22 15.07 -23.49
CA LEU A 22 13.43 15.36 -22.29
C LEU A 22 13.26 14.01 -21.60
N ALA A 23 13.84 13.88 -20.41
CA ALA A 23 13.66 12.69 -19.60
C ALA A 23 12.16 12.51 -19.41
N GLN A 24 11.61 11.44 -19.97
CA GLN A 24 10.19 11.13 -19.82
C GLN A 24 9.96 10.79 -18.35
N ALA A 25 8.89 11.33 -17.77
CA ALA A 25 8.48 11.01 -16.40
C ALA A 25 8.38 9.48 -16.21
N PRO A 26 8.86 8.93 -15.08
CA PRO A 26 8.83 7.50 -14.84
C PRO A 26 7.38 7.01 -14.84
N LYS A 27 7.12 5.87 -15.47
CA LYS A 27 5.81 5.20 -15.38
C LYS A 27 5.68 4.58 -14.00
N THR A 28 5.20 5.34 -13.05
CA THR A 28 4.99 4.90 -11.67
C THR A 28 3.67 5.42 -11.12
N VAL A 29 3.09 4.70 -10.18
CA VAL A 29 1.96 5.19 -9.37
C VAL A 29 2.44 5.73 -8.02
N PHE A 30 3.71 5.52 -7.65
CA PHE A 30 4.25 5.99 -6.39
C PHE A 30 4.60 7.48 -6.45
N LEU A 31 3.92 8.28 -5.63
CA LEU A 31 4.11 9.73 -5.57
C LEU A 31 5.55 10.11 -5.21
N GLU A 32 6.19 9.36 -4.31
CA GLU A 32 7.56 9.62 -3.86
C GLU A 32 8.64 9.43 -4.95
N ASN A 33 8.30 8.80 -6.06
CA ASN A 33 9.17 8.63 -7.23
C ASN A 33 8.99 9.73 -8.28
N LEU A 34 8.10 10.69 -8.04
CA LEU A 34 7.79 11.80 -8.92
C LEU A 34 8.36 13.11 -8.38
N THR A 35 8.79 13.98 -9.28
CA THR A 35 9.09 15.37 -8.93
C THR A 35 7.79 16.13 -8.67
N TRP A 36 7.86 17.26 -7.98
CA TRP A 36 6.66 18.06 -7.71
C TRP A 36 5.95 18.54 -8.99
N THR A 37 6.69 18.77 -10.06
CA THR A 37 6.13 19.16 -11.37
C THR A 37 5.40 18.00 -12.03
N GLU A 38 5.94 16.79 -11.95
CA GLU A 38 5.27 15.57 -12.44
C GLU A 38 4.01 15.27 -11.64
N VAL A 39 4.01 15.41 -10.32
CA VAL A 39 2.80 15.27 -9.50
C VAL A 39 1.73 16.29 -9.93
N ARG A 40 2.10 17.57 -10.12
CA ARG A 40 1.19 18.60 -10.62
C ARG A 40 0.56 18.19 -11.96
N ASP A 41 1.38 17.71 -12.89
CA ASP A 41 0.97 17.38 -14.23
C ASP A 41 0.08 16.11 -14.25
N GLU A 42 0.37 15.13 -13.40
CA GLU A 42 -0.47 13.93 -13.20
C GLU A 42 -1.84 14.29 -12.61
N VAL A 43 -1.90 15.19 -11.62
CA VAL A 43 -3.17 15.69 -11.08
C VAL A 43 -3.96 16.45 -12.14
N ALA A 44 -3.31 17.32 -12.93
CA ALA A 44 -3.93 18.04 -14.03
C ALA A 44 -4.44 17.10 -15.14
N ALA A 45 -3.77 15.97 -15.36
CA ALA A 45 -4.16 14.92 -16.28
C ALA A 45 -5.32 14.02 -15.76
N GLY A 46 -5.81 14.27 -14.54
CA GLY A 46 -6.96 13.57 -13.96
C GLY A 46 -6.65 12.51 -12.91
N LYS A 47 -5.40 12.31 -12.51
CA LYS A 47 -5.06 11.46 -11.36
C LYS A 47 -5.36 12.20 -10.05
N THR A 48 -6.62 12.33 -9.74
CA THR A 48 -7.11 13.08 -8.57
C THR A 48 -7.40 12.20 -7.35
N THR A 49 -7.10 10.92 -7.42
CA THR A 49 -7.18 10.00 -6.28
C THR A 49 -5.78 9.77 -5.70
N ILE A 50 -5.65 9.90 -4.37
CA ILE A 50 -4.44 9.50 -3.65
C ILE A 50 -4.77 8.40 -2.67
N ILE A 51 -4.04 7.29 -2.75
CA ILE A 51 -4.13 6.19 -1.80
C ILE A 51 -3.02 6.36 -0.77
N ILE A 52 -3.38 6.39 0.51
CA ILE A 52 -2.47 6.41 1.65
C ILE A 52 -2.40 5.00 2.23
N PRO A 53 -1.35 4.22 1.93
CA PRO A 53 -1.15 2.91 2.53
C PRO A 53 -0.82 3.06 4.01
N ILE A 54 -1.49 2.29 4.87
CA ILE A 54 -1.23 2.26 6.30
C ILE A 54 -0.87 0.85 6.69
N GLY A 55 0.37 0.66 7.09
CA GLY A 55 0.91 -0.61 7.50
C GLY A 55 0.87 -0.81 9.02
N GLY A 56 2.03 -0.81 9.61
CA GLY A 56 2.34 -1.08 11.00
C GLY A 56 3.63 -1.88 11.10
N THR A 57 4.41 -1.57 12.13
CA THR A 57 5.64 -2.32 12.43
C THR A 57 5.40 -3.11 13.70
N GLU A 58 5.02 -4.38 13.52
CA GLU A 58 4.65 -5.27 14.64
C GLU A 58 5.31 -6.63 14.55
N GLN A 59 5.42 -7.30 15.68
CA GLN A 59 5.78 -8.70 15.72
C GLN A 59 4.80 -9.55 14.91
N SER A 60 5.28 -10.58 14.24
CA SER A 60 4.45 -11.51 13.45
C SER A 60 4.99 -12.94 13.55
N GLY A 61 5.16 -13.39 14.79
CA GLY A 61 5.82 -14.65 15.10
C GLY A 61 7.30 -14.67 14.66
N PRO A 62 7.99 -15.81 14.84
CA PRO A 62 9.40 -15.94 14.50
C PRO A 62 9.65 -16.12 12.99
N GLY A 63 8.57 -16.24 12.20
CA GLY A 63 8.65 -16.58 10.79
C GLY A 63 8.43 -15.43 9.81
N ILE A 64 7.88 -14.31 10.25
CA ILE A 64 7.60 -13.16 9.39
C ILE A 64 8.31 -11.92 9.91
N ALA A 65 8.90 -11.13 9.02
CA ALA A 65 9.55 -9.88 9.39
C ALA A 65 8.55 -8.85 9.93
N VAL A 66 8.98 -8.04 10.91
CA VAL A 66 8.11 -7.07 11.63
C VAL A 66 7.47 -6.00 10.73
N GLY A 67 8.02 -5.73 9.56
CA GLY A 67 7.50 -4.77 8.59
C GLY A 67 6.52 -5.36 7.57
N LYS A 68 5.90 -6.52 7.82
CA LYS A 68 5.02 -7.22 6.87
C LYS A 68 3.89 -6.33 6.35
N HIS A 69 3.20 -5.62 7.27
CA HIS A 69 2.09 -4.76 6.92
C HIS A 69 2.51 -3.58 6.04
N ASN A 70 3.70 -3.01 6.28
CA ASN A 70 4.20 -1.89 5.47
C ASN A 70 4.38 -2.30 4.01
N VAL A 71 5.02 -3.44 3.77
CA VAL A 71 5.25 -3.95 2.41
C VAL A 71 3.95 -4.42 1.76
N ARG A 72 3.09 -5.10 2.51
CA ARG A 72 1.80 -5.59 1.98
C ARG A 72 0.88 -4.42 1.62
N ALA A 73 0.71 -3.44 2.48
CA ALA A 73 -0.07 -2.24 2.20
C ALA A 73 0.44 -1.50 0.96
N MET A 74 1.76 -1.35 0.82
CA MET A 74 2.38 -0.72 -0.36
C MET A 74 2.06 -1.49 -1.65
N VAL A 75 2.31 -2.80 -1.68
CA VAL A 75 2.12 -3.63 -2.88
C VAL A 75 0.63 -3.71 -3.27
N LEU A 76 -0.27 -3.87 -2.30
CA LEU A 76 -1.70 -3.90 -2.57
C LEU A 76 -2.20 -2.53 -3.07
N SER A 77 -1.75 -1.43 -2.46
CA SER A 77 -2.08 -0.07 -2.91
C SER A 77 -1.59 0.21 -4.32
N GLN A 78 -0.41 -0.27 -4.70
CA GLN A 78 0.07 -0.19 -6.07
C GLN A 78 -0.90 -0.86 -7.04
N ARG A 79 -1.25 -2.14 -6.78
CA ARG A 79 -2.15 -2.90 -7.65
C ARG A 79 -3.55 -2.28 -7.74
N ILE A 80 -4.04 -1.71 -6.63
CA ILE A 80 -5.32 -1.00 -6.59
C ILE A 80 -5.25 0.30 -7.41
N ALA A 81 -4.17 1.10 -7.27
CA ALA A 81 -3.98 2.32 -8.04
C ALA A 81 -3.88 2.05 -9.55
N GLU A 82 -3.13 1.00 -9.94
CA GLU A 82 -3.04 0.54 -11.32
C GLU A 82 -4.41 0.08 -11.85
N GLY A 83 -5.18 -0.63 -11.02
CA GLY A 83 -6.54 -1.07 -11.36
C GLY A 83 -7.52 0.10 -11.51
N LEU A 84 -7.39 1.17 -10.74
CA LEU A 84 -8.20 2.38 -10.85
C LEU A 84 -7.84 3.22 -12.09
N GLY A 85 -6.56 3.36 -12.38
CA GLY A 85 -6.03 4.12 -13.51
C GLY A 85 -5.91 5.64 -13.27
N ASN A 86 -6.59 6.20 -12.27
CA ASN A 86 -6.61 7.62 -11.92
C ASN A 86 -6.05 7.91 -10.52
N ALA A 87 -5.22 7.03 -9.99
CA ALA A 87 -4.70 7.12 -8.62
C ALA A 87 -3.18 7.16 -8.56
N LEU A 88 -2.66 7.88 -7.57
CA LEU A 88 -1.29 7.77 -7.08
C LEU A 88 -1.28 7.14 -5.68
N VAL A 89 -0.11 6.66 -5.26
CA VAL A 89 0.13 6.03 -3.95
C VAL A 89 1.09 6.90 -3.17
N ALA A 90 0.68 7.33 -1.99
CA ALA A 90 1.50 8.08 -1.04
C ALA A 90 2.53 7.17 -0.34
N PRO A 91 3.56 7.73 0.33
CA PRO A 91 4.45 6.97 1.19
C PRO A 91 3.68 6.19 2.26
N THR A 92 4.13 4.96 2.54
CA THR A 92 3.46 4.09 3.51
C THR A 92 3.64 4.60 4.94
N ILE A 93 2.55 4.67 5.71
CA ILE A 93 2.58 5.00 7.13
C ILE A 93 2.89 3.72 7.92
N ALA A 94 4.08 3.71 8.55
CA ALA A 94 4.62 2.56 9.27
C ALA A 94 4.51 2.67 10.81
N TYR A 95 4.23 3.85 11.32
CA TYR A 95 4.07 4.14 12.75
C TYR A 95 2.59 4.26 13.06
N VAL A 96 2.05 3.27 13.77
CA VAL A 96 0.62 3.11 14.06
C VAL A 96 0.41 2.66 15.52
N PRO A 97 -0.81 2.70 16.06
CA PRO A 97 -1.10 2.14 17.38
C PRO A 97 -0.97 0.60 17.38
N GLU A 98 -0.06 0.06 18.21
CA GLU A 98 0.19 -1.39 18.37
C GLU A 98 0.14 -1.86 19.83
N GLY A 99 -0.37 -1.02 20.72
CA GLY A 99 -0.50 -1.27 22.16
C GLY A 99 0.25 -0.28 23.02
N GLY A 100 0.16 -0.46 24.35
CA GLY A 100 0.83 0.39 25.32
C GLY A 100 2.29 -0.01 25.53
N TYR A 101 3.13 0.96 25.91
CA TYR A 101 4.55 0.73 26.23
C TYR A 101 4.87 0.83 27.73
N ALA A 102 3.93 1.26 28.58
CA ALA A 102 4.12 1.41 30.01
C ALA A 102 2.88 1.00 30.82
N PRO A 103 2.71 -0.28 31.19
CA PRO A 103 3.50 -1.46 30.78
C PRO A 103 3.27 -1.89 29.33
N PRO A 104 4.20 -2.67 28.72
CA PRO A 104 4.00 -3.19 27.38
C PRO A 104 2.75 -4.09 27.28
N THR A 105 1.87 -3.79 26.31
CA THR A 105 0.64 -4.57 26.04
C THR A 105 0.59 -4.98 24.57
N SER A 106 -0.31 -5.88 24.20
CA SER A 106 -0.50 -6.37 22.82
C SER A 106 0.82 -6.77 22.15
N HIS A 107 1.05 -6.30 20.93
CA HIS A 107 2.27 -6.57 20.15
C HIS A 107 3.53 -5.94 20.76
N MET A 108 3.38 -4.88 21.55
CA MET A 108 4.50 -4.21 22.25
C MET A 108 5.23 -5.10 23.27
N ARG A 109 4.69 -6.26 23.62
CA ARG A 109 5.39 -7.27 24.44
C ARG A 109 6.56 -7.94 23.73
N PHE A 110 6.68 -7.76 22.41
CA PHE A 110 7.70 -8.39 21.56
C PHE A 110 8.63 -7.33 20.97
N PRO A 111 9.96 -7.59 20.99
CA PRO A 111 10.93 -6.67 20.41
C PRO A 111 10.69 -6.39 18.92
N GLY A 112 10.94 -5.15 18.50
CA GLY A 112 10.78 -4.71 17.12
C GLY A 112 9.41 -4.11 16.79
N THR A 113 8.42 -4.25 17.67
CA THR A 113 7.13 -3.55 17.53
C THR A 113 7.29 -2.06 17.88
N ILE A 114 6.67 -1.20 17.10
CA ILE A 114 6.65 0.26 17.30
C ILE A 114 5.20 0.68 17.48
N THR A 115 4.94 1.55 18.46
CA THR A 115 3.60 2.11 18.69
C THR A 115 3.65 3.62 18.84
N ILE A 116 2.56 4.28 18.42
CA ILE A 116 2.26 5.68 18.72
C ILE A 116 0.86 5.78 19.32
N PRO A 117 0.54 6.85 20.08
CA PRO A 117 -0.82 7.07 20.58
C PRO A 117 -1.82 7.28 19.43
N ASP A 118 -3.08 6.82 19.63
CA ASP A 118 -4.17 6.99 18.66
C ASP A 118 -4.32 8.45 18.20
N SER A 119 -4.26 9.41 19.15
CA SER A 119 -4.39 10.83 18.83
C SER A 119 -3.27 11.37 17.94
N VAL A 120 -2.04 10.86 18.08
CA VAL A 120 -0.91 11.23 17.21
C VAL A 120 -1.10 10.63 15.83
N PHE A 121 -1.55 9.38 15.78
CA PHE A 121 -1.87 8.69 14.52
C PHE A 121 -2.96 9.40 13.75
N GLU A 122 -4.09 9.72 14.39
CA GLU A 122 -5.20 10.45 13.77
C GLU A 122 -4.75 11.82 13.22
N GLN A 123 -4.00 12.62 14.02
CA GLN A 123 -3.48 13.93 13.59
C GLN A 123 -2.52 13.83 12.40
N MET A 124 -1.68 12.79 12.34
CA MET A 124 -0.79 12.53 11.21
C MET A 124 -1.59 12.25 9.94
N LEU A 125 -2.63 11.41 10.02
CA LEU A 125 -3.51 11.08 8.89
C LEU A 125 -4.26 12.33 8.39
N GLU A 126 -4.81 13.13 9.30
CA GLU A 126 -5.49 14.38 8.97
C GLU A 126 -4.56 15.38 8.29
N SER A 127 -3.33 15.51 8.79
CA SER A 127 -2.32 16.41 8.23
C SER A 127 -1.89 15.98 6.82
N ALA A 128 -1.67 14.69 6.61
CA ALA A 128 -1.37 14.14 5.29
C ALA A 128 -2.52 14.37 4.31
N ALA A 129 -3.75 14.07 4.72
CA ALA A 129 -4.94 14.25 3.90
C ALA A 129 -5.17 15.70 3.49
N ASN A 130 -5.03 16.65 4.42
CA ASN A 130 -5.15 18.09 4.15
C ASN A 130 -4.08 18.55 3.15
N SER A 131 -2.84 18.04 3.26
CA SER A 131 -1.77 18.35 2.32
C SER A 131 -2.12 17.92 0.89
N PHE A 132 -2.68 16.73 0.72
CA PHE A 132 -3.12 16.25 -0.59
C PHE A 132 -4.30 17.03 -1.14
N ALA A 133 -5.29 17.36 -0.30
CA ALA A 133 -6.45 18.14 -0.69
C ALA A 133 -6.06 19.52 -1.23
N VAL A 134 -5.10 20.22 -0.58
CA VAL A 134 -4.56 21.50 -1.02
C VAL A 134 -3.89 21.42 -2.40
N HIS A 135 -3.29 20.28 -2.73
CA HIS A 135 -2.60 20.06 -4.01
C HIS A 135 -3.51 19.52 -5.12
N GLY A 136 -4.83 19.47 -4.90
CA GLY A 136 -5.81 19.17 -5.95
C GLY A 136 -6.26 17.71 -6.02
N PHE A 137 -5.81 16.86 -5.10
CA PHE A 137 -6.42 15.53 -4.94
C PHE A 137 -7.85 15.66 -4.40
N ARG A 138 -8.78 14.96 -5.02
CA ARG A 138 -10.20 15.00 -4.69
C ARG A 138 -10.65 13.81 -3.85
N ASN A 139 -10.04 12.64 -4.10
CA ASN A 139 -10.35 11.41 -3.40
C ASN A 139 -9.12 10.99 -2.58
N ILE A 140 -9.20 11.11 -1.28
CA ILE A 140 -8.16 10.72 -0.34
C ILE A 140 -8.58 9.39 0.29
N VAL A 141 -7.88 8.31 -0.04
CA VAL A 141 -8.24 6.93 0.32
C VAL A 141 -7.25 6.40 1.34
N PHE A 142 -7.73 6.00 2.51
CA PHE A 142 -6.93 5.31 3.51
C PHE A 142 -7.12 3.80 3.38
N LEU A 143 -6.03 3.05 3.18
CA LEU A 143 -6.05 1.59 3.14
C LEU A 143 -5.27 1.04 4.34
N GLY A 144 -6.01 0.62 5.36
CA GLY A 144 -5.46 0.11 6.61
C GLY A 144 -5.30 -1.40 6.61
N ASP A 145 -4.06 -1.88 6.69
CA ASP A 145 -3.72 -3.31 6.58
C ASP A 145 -3.74 -4.07 7.93
N HIS A 146 -3.99 -3.38 9.05
CA HIS A 146 -4.06 -3.95 10.39
C HIS A 146 -5.40 -3.64 11.08
N GLY A 147 -5.90 -4.58 11.89
CA GLY A 147 -7.22 -4.47 12.55
C GLY A 147 -7.27 -3.45 13.68
N GLY A 148 -6.16 -3.20 14.34
CA GLY A 148 -6.08 -2.42 15.57
C GLY A 148 -6.59 -0.99 15.45
N TYR A 149 -6.33 -0.34 14.32
CA TYR A 149 -6.65 1.07 14.09
C TYR A 149 -7.81 1.32 13.12
N GLN A 150 -8.60 0.32 12.74
CA GLN A 150 -9.73 0.53 11.80
C GLN A 150 -10.73 1.59 12.31
N LYS A 151 -10.99 1.62 13.62
CA LYS A 151 -11.87 2.61 14.23
C LYS A 151 -11.32 4.05 14.14
N ASP A 152 -9.99 4.19 14.23
CA ASP A 152 -9.31 5.49 14.09
C ASP A 152 -9.48 6.02 12.67
N LEU A 153 -9.32 5.18 11.66
CA LEU A 153 -9.55 5.55 10.26
C LEU A 153 -10.97 6.07 10.04
N LEU A 154 -11.97 5.40 10.62
CA LEU A 154 -13.38 5.85 10.53
C LEU A 154 -13.59 7.22 11.17
N ARG A 155 -12.96 7.49 12.36
CA ARG A 155 -13.03 8.80 13.02
C ARG A 155 -12.38 9.89 12.18
N VAL A 156 -11.19 9.63 11.64
CA VAL A 156 -10.46 10.55 10.76
C VAL A 156 -11.29 10.90 9.52
N VAL A 157 -11.83 9.90 8.82
CA VAL A 157 -12.66 10.13 7.63
C VAL A 157 -13.90 10.92 7.95
N ALA A 158 -14.59 10.64 9.06
CA ALA A 158 -15.77 11.39 9.50
C ALA A 158 -15.41 12.86 9.80
N HIS A 159 -14.29 13.11 10.50
CA HIS A 159 -13.81 14.45 10.81
C HIS A 159 -13.43 15.23 9.54
N LEU A 160 -12.63 14.65 8.66
CA LEU A 160 -12.20 15.27 7.40
C LEU A 160 -13.40 15.63 6.51
N ASN A 161 -14.34 14.71 6.33
CA ASN A 161 -15.50 14.94 5.48
C ASN A 161 -16.46 16.01 6.06
N LYS A 162 -16.51 16.14 7.38
CA LYS A 162 -17.22 17.24 8.03
C LYS A 162 -16.50 18.58 7.80
N THR A 163 -15.17 18.60 7.96
CA THR A 163 -14.35 19.81 7.79
C THR A 163 -14.35 20.28 6.32
N TRP A 164 -14.34 19.35 5.38
CA TRP A 164 -14.35 19.63 3.94
C TRP A 164 -15.76 19.77 3.34
N ALA A 165 -16.79 19.93 4.16
CA ALA A 165 -18.14 20.13 3.66
C ALA A 165 -18.18 21.30 2.66
N GLY A 166 -18.71 21.05 1.45
CA GLY A 166 -18.73 22.05 0.36
C GLY A 166 -17.45 22.14 -0.48
N SER A 167 -16.36 21.48 -0.10
CA SER A 167 -15.16 21.36 -0.95
C SER A 167 -15.27 20.21 -1.96
N ALA A 168 -14.33 20.15 -2.92
CA ALA A 168 -14.25 19.04 -3.86
C ALA A 168 -13.60 17.79 -3.25
N ALA A 169 -12.85 17.93 -2.15
CA ALA A 169 -12.15 16.83 -1.51
C ALA A 169 -13.09 15.95 -0.67
N ARG A 170 -12.81 14.63 -0.65
CA ARG A 170 -13.48 13.65 0.20
C ARG A 170 -12.47 12.60 0.65
N ALA A 171 -12.61 12.18 1.91
CA ALA A 171 -11.87 11.08 2.47
C ALA A 171 -12.69 9.78 2.45
N PHE A 172 -12.01 8.66 2.22
CA PHE A 172 -12.60 7.33 2.14
C PHE A 172 -11.78 6.32 2.93
N VAL A 173 -12.45 5.37 3.55
CA VAL A 173 -11.88 4.13 4.07
C VAL A 173 -12.79 3.00 3.60
N PRO A 174 -12.49 2.35 2.44
CA PRO A 174 -13.33 1.27 1.93
C PRO A 174 -13.23 0.05 2.88
N PRO A 175 -14.32 -0.36 3.51
CA PRO A 175 -14.32 -1.52 4.40
C PRO A 175 -13.91 -2.80 3.67
N GLU A 176 -14.19 -2.88 2.37
CA GLU A 176 -13.89 -4.03 1.51
C GLU A 176 -12.41 -4.39 1.51
N TYR A 177 -11.50 -3.42 1.69
CA TYR A 177 -10.07 -3.70 1.76
C TYR A 177 -9.74 -4.61 2.96
N TYR A 178 -10.16 -4.22 4.16
CA TYR A 178 -9.86 -4.98 5.37
C TYR A 178 -10.73 -6.24 5.48
N GLU A 179 -12.00 -6.17 5.15
CA GLU A 179 -12.90 -7.33 5.13
C GLU A 179 -12.43 -8.42 4.17
N ALA A 180 -11.95 -8.04 2.97
CA ALA A 180 -11.42 -8.99 2.01
C ALA A 180 -10.11 -9.64 2.49
N SER A 181 -9.30 -8.94 3.29
CA SER A 181 -8.04 -9.47 3.83
C SER A 181 -8.22 -10.33 5.09
N SER A 182 -9.36 -10.22 5.77
CA SER A 182 -9.71 -10.94 7.00
C SER A 182 -10.75 -12.05 6.73
N ASP A 183 -12.00 -11.78 7.07
CA ASP A 183 -13.08 -12.78 6.97
C ASP A 183 -13.32 -13.28 5.55
N GLY A 184 -13.21 -12.38 4.57
CA GLY A 184 -13.35 -12.73 3.15
C GLY A 184 -12.28 -13.70 2.69
N TYR A 185 -11.03 -13.47 3.09
CA TYR A 185 -9.95 -14.39 2.75
C TYR A 185 -10.04 -15.71 3.50
N ALA A 186 -10.40 -15.69 4.77
CA ALA A 186 -10.66 -16.92 5.54
C ALA A 186 -11.73 -17.78 4.87
N GLN A 187 -12.81 -17.19 4.34
CA GLN A 187 -13.84 -17.92 3.60
C GLN A 187 -13.28 -18.54 2.32
N ILE A 188 -12.45 -17.85 1.57
CA ILE A 188 -11.79 -18.39 0.37
C ILE A 188 -10.91 -19.59 0.74
N LEU A 189 -10.12 -19.49 1.80
CA LEU A 189 -9.27 -20.59 2.27
C LEU A 189 -10.08 -21.83 2.67
N ARG A 190 -11.22 -21.67 3.36
CA ARG A 190 -12.14 -22.78 3.68
C ARG A 190 -12.63 -23.47 2.41
N GLN A 191 -13.02 -22.70 1.38
CA GLN A 191 -13.45 -23.23 0.08
C GLN A 191 -12.35 -24.03 -0.64
N HIS A 192 -11.07 -23.75 -0.33
CA HIS A 192 -9.91 -24.47 -0.84
C HIS A 192 -9.45 -25.60 0.10
N GLY A 193 -10.28 -26.02 1.05
CA GLY A 193 -10.01 -27.17 1.92
C GLY A 193 -9.01 -26.89 3.06
N ILE A 194 -8.76 -25.63 3.39
CA ILE A 194 -7.95 -25.27 4.55
C ILE A 194 -8.84 -25.32 5.80
N ARG A 195 -8.34 -26.03 6.84
CA ARG A 195 -9.08 -26.18 8.09
C ARG A 195 -9.06 -24.90 8.91
N GLU A 196 -10.09 -24.70 9.72
CA GLU A 196 -10.24 -23.52 10.58
C GLU A 196 -9.07 -23.34 11.55
N ASP A 197 -8.57 -24.44 12.10
CA ASP A 197 -7.45 -24.44 13.06
C ASP A 197 -6.08 -24.11 12.42
N GLU A 198 -6.01 -24.00 11.08
CA GLU A 198 -4.81 -23.61 10.34
C GLU A 198 -4.84 -22.14 9.91
N ILE A 199 -6.02 -21.58 9.62
CA ILE A 199 -6.18 -20.23 9.03
C ILE A 199 -5.57 -19.15 9.92
N GLY A 200 -6.08 -19.03 11.16
CA GLY A 200 -5.59 -18.07 12.15
C GLY A 200 -5.92 -16.60 11.85
N THR A 201 -5.68 -15.76 12.85
CA THR A 201 -5.97 -14.33 12.79
C THR A 201 -4.70 -13.46 12.73
N HIS A 202 -3.54 -13.98 13.15
CA HIS A 202 -2.26 -13.26 13.16
C HIS A 202 -1.09 -14.23 13.05
N ALA A 203 -0.23 -14.02 12.09
CA ALA A 203 0.93 -14.87 11.77
C ALA A 203 0.58 -16.36 11.54
N GLY A 204 -0.70 -16.71 11.31
CA GLY A 204 -1.17 -18.02 10.91
C GLY A 204 -1.02 -18.26 9.40
N LEU A 205 -1.69 -19.29 8.88
CA LEU A 205 -1.62 -19.64 7.45
C LEU A 205 -2.10 -18.50 6.55
N ALA A 206 -3.20 -17.83 6.90
CA ALA A 206 -3.76 -16.75 6.10
C ALA A 206 -2.76 -15.59 5.96
N ASP A 207 -2.29 -15.07 7.07
CA ASP A 207 -1.36 -13.93 7.11
C ASP A 207 -0.03 -14.24 6.42
N THR A 208 0.52 -15.44 6.71
CA THR A 208 1.78 -15.91 6.12
C THR A 208 1.66 -16.12 4.61
N SER A 209 0.53 -16.67 4.13
CA SER A 209 0.30 -16.89 2.69
C SER A 209 0.17 -15.57 1.93
N LEU A 210 -0.58 -14.60 2.46
CA LEU A 210 -0.64 -13.24 1.87
C LEU A 210 0.77 -12.64 1.75
N GLN A 211 1.58 -12.76 2.80
CA GLN A 211 2.94 -12.22 2.78
C GLN A 211 3.84 -12.94 1.77
N LEU A 212 3.72 -14.26 1.63
CA LEU A 212 4.44 -15.03 0.59
C LEU A 212 4.06 -14.58 -0.82
N ALA A 213 2.80 -14.22 -1.07
CA ALA A 213 2.34 -13.77 -2.39
C ALA A 213 2.83 -12.37 -2.77
N VAL A 214 3.07 -11.48 -1.80
CA VAL A 214 3.48 -10.09 -2.08
C VAL A 214 4.96 -9.84 -1.86
N ALA A 215 5.59 -10.52 -0.88
CA ALA A 215 6.99 -10.31 -0.52
C ALA A 215 7.59 -11.56 0.17
N PRO A 216 7.86 -12.65 -0.57
CA PRO A 216 8.33 -13.93 0.00
C PRO A 216 9.64 -13.81 0.78
N GLN A 217 10.49 -12.84 0.45
CA GLN A 217 11.74 -12.56 1.15
C GLN A 217 11.54 -12.13 2.63
N MET A 218 10.34 -11.71 3.01
CA MET A 218 10.00 -11.35 4.39
C MET A 218 9.57 -12.56 5.23
N VAL A 219 9.40 -13.74 4.63
CA VAL A 219 8.97 -14.96 5.32
C VAL A 219 10.14 -15.93 5.45
N ARG A 220 10.33 -16.46 6.65
CA ARG A 220 11.33 -17.48 6.98
C ARG A 220 10.68 -18.87 6.92
N LEU A 221 10.25 -19.25 5.70
CA LEU A 221 9.40 -20.42 5.48
C LEU A 221 10.03 -21.73 6.00
N ASP A 222 11.34 -21.90 5.85
CA ASP A 222 12.07 -23.07 6.36
C ASP A 222 12.01 -23.19 7.88
N ARG A 223 12.08 -22.05 8.60
CA ARG A 223 11.90 -22.04 10.05
C ARG A 223 10.48 -22.43 10.47
N LEU A 224 9.50 -21.98 9.70
CA LEU A 224 8.10 -22.33 9.96
C LEU A 224 7.84 -23.82 9.73
N ARG A 225 8.24 -24.36 8.57
CA ARG A 225 7.97 -25.76 8.17
C ARG A 225 8.67 -26.78 9.05
N ASN A 226 9.90 -26.51 9.42
CA ASN A 226 10.75 -27.44 10.17
C ASN A 226 10.72 -27.21 11.69
N GLY A 227 10.03 -26.17 12.15
CA GLY A 227 9.92 -25.79 13.55
C GLY A 227 8.77 -26.49 14.29
N PRO A 228 8.69 -26.31 15.63
CA PRO A 228 7.56 -26.74 16.42
C PRO A 228 6.29 -25.98 16.03
N LYS A 229 5.14 -26.48 16.47
CA LYS A 229 3.89 -25.72 16.40
C LYS A 229 4.02 -24.45 17.24
N LEU A 230 3.74 -23.30 16.60
CA LEU A 230 3.80 -21.98 17.23
C LEU A 230 2.46 -21.63 17.92
N GLY A 231 2.52 -20.73 18.89
CA GLY A 231 1.36 -20.28 19.64
C GLY A 231 1.49 -18.84 20.14
N PRO A 232 0.59 -18.40 21.06
CA PRO A 232 0.56 -17.02 21.55
C PRO A 232 1.86 -16.56 22.24
N ALA A 233 2.61 -17.48 22.86
CA ALA A 233 3.91 -17.18 23.44
C ALA A 233 4.97 -16.83 22.40
N ASP A 234 4.78 -17.32 21.17
CA ASP A 234 5.65 -17.07 20.00
C ASP A 234 5.12 -15.89 19.15
N GLY A 235 4.03 -15.24 19.56
CA GLY A 235 3.39 -14.17 18.81
C GLY A 235 2.53 -14.64 17.63
N VAL A 236 2.08 -15.90 17.61
CA VAL A 236 1.15 -16.45 16.64
C VAL A 236 -0.23 -16.63 17.27
N TYR A 237 -1.24 -15.93 16.75
CA TYR A 237 -2.58 -15.94 17.35
C TYR A 237 -3.57 -16.71 16.46
N GLY A 238 -3.79 -17.95 16.85
CA GLY A 238 -4.57 -18.91 16.07
C GLY A 238 -3.87 -19.34 14.80
N GLY A 239 -4.28 -20.49 14.27
CA GLY A 239 -3.77 -21.02 13.03
C GLY A 239 -2.40 -21.70 13.11
N ASP A 240 -1.95 -22.16 11.95
CA ASP A 240 -0.67 -22.85 11.78
C ASP A 240 -0.03 -22.43 10.44
N PRO A 241 1.08 -21.68 10.45
CA PRO A 241 1.67 -21.16 9.23
C PRO A 241 2.45 -22.19 8.40
N ARG A 242 2.61 -23.45 8.89
CA ARG A 242 3.49 -24.43 8.25
C ARG A 242 3.08 -24.82 6.83
N ARG A 243 1.79 -24.79 6.52
CA ARG A 243 1.23 -25.11 5.19
C ARG A 243 1.00 -23.87 4.32
N SER A 244 1.49 -22.71 4.73
CA SER A 244 1.35 -21.48 3.94
C SER A 244 2.05 -21.58 2.60
N THR A 245 1.41 -21.05 1.55
CA THR A 245 1.98 -20.97 0.19
C THR A 245 1.66 -19.63 -0.48
N ALA A 246 2.47 -19.25 -1.46
CA ALA A 246 2.22 -18.06 -2.26
C ALA A 246 0.94 -18.18 -3.11
N GLU A 247 0.61 -19.39 -3.59
CA GLU A 247 -0.59 -19.67 -4.38
C GLU A 247 -1.85 -19.40 -3.56
N LEU A 248 -1.92 -19.89 -2.32
CA LEU A 248 -3.02 -19.57 -1.41
C LEU A 248 -3.09 -18.06 -1.16
N GLY A 249 -1.95 -17.41 -0.93
CA GLY A 249 -1.88 -15.97 -0.73
C GLY A 249 -2.38 -15.17 -1.93
N GLN A 250 -2.09 -15.64 -3.16
CA GLN A 250 -2.53 -14.96 -4.38
C GLN A 250 -4.06 -14.92 -4.52
N LEU A 251 -4.77 -15.93 -4.00
CA LEU A 251 -6.24 -15.90 -3.94
C LEU A 251 -6.74 -14.72 -3.10
N GLY A 252 -6.16 -14.52 -1.92
CA GLY A 252 -6.46 -13.38 -1.05
C GLY A 252 -6.10 -12.05 -1.69
N VAL A 253 -4.90 -11.93 -2.26
CA VAL A 253 -4.45 -10.72 -2.97
C VAL A 253 -5.42 -10.33 -4.08
N ASN A 254 -5.84 -11.28 -4.91
CA ASN A 254 -6.79 -11.02 -5.99
C ASN A 254 -8.14 -10.53 -5.45
N ALA A 255 -8.65 -11.14 -4.37
CA ALA A 255 -9.90 -10.74 -3.75
C ALA A 255 -9.82 -9.33 -3.14
N ILE A 256 -8.74 -9.01 -2.43
CA ILE A 256 -8.52 -7.68 -1.84
C ILE A 256 -8.49 -6.62 -2.94
N VAL A 257 -7.67 -6.80 -3.96
CA VAL A 257 -7.51 -5.82 -5.05
C VAL A 257 -8.83 -5.63 -5.80
N SER A 258 -9.48 -6.72 -6.25
CA SER A 258 -10.70 -6.61 -7.06
C SER A 258 -11.85 -5.95 -6.31
N ARG A 259 -12.11 -6.37 -5.05
CA ARG A 259 -13.20 -5.81 -4.24
C ARG A 259 -12.95 -4.33 -3.89
N THR A 260 -11.71 -3.97 -3.57
CA THR A 260 -11.36 -2.58 -3.25
C THR A 260 -11.47 -1.67 -4.47
N VAL A 261 -11.00 -2.11 -5.64
CA VAL A 261 -11.14 -1.36 -6.90
C VAL A 261 -12.62 -1.16 -7.26
N GLU A 262 -13.44 -2.18 -7.12
CA GLU A 262 -14.89 -2.11 -7.38
C GLU A 262 -15.58 -1.10 -6.44
N ALA A 263 -15.30 -1.19 -5.13
CA ALA A 263 -15.85 -0.27 -4.13
C ALA A 263 -15.44 1.18 -4.42
N LEU A 264 -14.15 1.43 -4.63
CA LEU A 264 -13.65 2.78 -4.90
C LEU A 264 -14.20 3.37 -6.20
N ARG A 265 -14.35 2.57 -7.26
CA ARG A 265 -15.01 3.04 -8.50
C ARG A 265 -16.45 3.48 -8.26
N LYS A 266 -17.19 2.74 -7.42
CA LYS A 266 -18.57 3.09 -7.04
C LYS A 266 -18.61 4.36 -6.19
N ASP A 267 -17.75 4.48 -5.18
CA ASP A 267 -17.72 5.58 -4.23
C ASP A 267 -17.25 6.90 -4.87
N THR A 268 -16.41 6.83 -5.90
CA THR A 268 -15.86 7.98 -6.61
C THR A 268 -16.57 8.28 -7.93
N ALA A 269 -17.57 7.48 -8.33
CA ALA A 269 -18.33 7.70 -9.56
C ALA A 269 -19.05 9.04 -9.56
N GLY A 270 -18.86 9.83 -10.63
CA GLY A 270 -19.52 11.12 -10.81
C GLY A 270 -18.87 12.31 -10.08
N ARG A 271 -17.63 12.17 -9.62
CA ARG A 271 -16.86 13.24 -8.95
C ARG A 271 -15.71 13.76 -9.78
#